data_a3d227c786177034779de5bed993761a
#
_entry.id   a3d227c786177034779de5bed993761a
#
_cell.length_a   1.000
_cell.length_b   1.000
_cell.length_c   1.000
_cell.angle_alpha   90.00
_cell.angle_beta   90.00
_cell.angle_gamma   90.00
#
_symmetry.space_group_name_H-M   'P 1'
#
loop_
_entity.id
_entity.type
_entity.pdbx_description
1 polymer ?
#
loop_
_entity_poly.entity_id
_entity_poly.type
_entity_poly.pdbx_seq_one_letter_code
_entity_poly.pdbx_strand_id
1 'polypeptide(L)'
;MTSRSYRPVLLCILDGWGWREAATSNAIALANTPNWDNFLTHCPHSLLNASADHVGLPVGQMGNSEVGHMNIGAGRVVIPELLRIDETVAAGGLANIPSLKG
;
A
#
# COMPACT_ATOMS: atom_id res chain seq x y z
N MET A 1 26.48 25.67 -19.47
CA MET A 1 25.24 24.92 -19.08
C MET A 1 25.63 23.47 -18.91
N THR A 2 25.64 22.97 -17.68
CA THR A 2 25.79 21.55 -17.42
C THR A 2 24.48 20.87 -17.78
N SER A 3 24.46 20.05 -18.84
CA SER A 3 23.32 19.22 -19.18
C SER A 3 23.10 18.26 -18.02
N ARG A 4 22.02 18.41 -17.24
CA ARG A 4 21.60 17.41 -16.29
C ARG A 4 21.22 16.16 -17.07
N SER A 5 22.07 15.15 -17.03
CA SER A 5 21.74 13.83 -17.52
C SER A 5 20.63 13.27 -16.62
N TYR A 6 19.39 13.31 -17.10
CA TYR A 6 18.27 12.65 -16.42
C TYR A 6 18.46 11.14 -16.55
N ARG A 7 18.56 10.46 -15.41
CA ARG A 7 18.52 8.99 -15.37
C ARG A 7 17.07 8.55 -15.25
N PRO A 8 16.56 7.78 -16.19
CA PRO A 8 15.19 7.30 -16.10
C PRO A 8 15.03 6.37 -14.88
N VAL A 9 13.89 6.46 -14.23
CA VAL A 9 13.49 5.56 -13.12
C VAL A 9 12.28 4.78 -13.59
N LEU A 10 12.30 3.47 -13.40
CA LEU A 10 11.21 2.57 -13.69
C LEU A 10 10.63 2.03 -12.38
N LEU A 11 9.34 2.24 -12.15
CA LEU A 11 8.58 1.57 -11.11
C LEU A 11 7.77 0.43 -11.76
N CYS A 12 8.09 -0.81 -11.41
CA CYS A 12 7.36 -1.98 -11.88
C CYS A 12 6.56 -2.57 -10.73
N ILE A 13 5.24 -2.58 -10.84
CA ILE A 13 4.33 -3.07 -9.81
C ILE A 13 3.84 -4.46 -10.21
N LEU A 14 4.15 -5.46 -9.38
CA LEU A 14 3.64 -6.82 -9.51
C LEU A 14 2.43 -6.95 -8.59
N ASP A 15 1.27 -6.54 -9.05
CA ASP A 15 0.03 -6.55 -8.28
C ASP A 15 -0.37 -7.97 -7.89
N GLY A 16 -0.67 -8.17 -6.61
CA GLY A 16 -0.96 -9.50 -6.06
C GLY A 16 0.26 -10.38 -5.78
N TRP A 17 1.48 -9.91 -6.08
CA TRP A 17 2.72 -10.62 -5.78
C TRP A 17 3.12 -10.39 -4.33
N GLY A 18 2.54 -11.21 -3.42
CA GLY A 18 2.74 -11.06 -1.99
C GLY A 18 3.89 -11.88 -1.44
N TRP A 19 4.17 -11.70 -0.16
CA TRP A 19 5.15 -12.45 0.60
C TRP A 19 4.49 -13.36 1.64
N ARG A 20 4.92 -14.61 1.68
CA ARG A 20 4.62 -15.56 2.74
C ARG A 20 5.78 -16.55 2.88
N GLU A 21 6.24 -16.77 4.11
CA GLU A 21 7.36 -17.67 4.38
C GLU A 21 7.04 -19.12 4.07
N ALA A 22 5.81 -19.57 4.40
CA ALA A 22 5.41 -20.95 4.16
C ALA A 22 5.30 -21.27 2.66
N ALA A 23 5.89 -22.38 2.23
CA ALA A 23 5.84 -22.84 0.85
C ALA A 23 4.52 -23.54 0.50
N THR A 24 3.80 -24.11 1.47
CA THR A 24 2.53 -24.81 1.24
C THR A 24 1.48 -23.85 0.67
N SER A 25 0.89 -24.23 -0.45
CA SER A 25 -0.08 -23.42 -1.21
C SER A 25 0.43 -22.01 -1.55
N ASN A 26 1.73 -21.87 -1.79
CA ASN A 26 2.39 -20.63 -2.16
C ASN A 26 2.97 -20.76 -3.57
N ALA A 27 2.22 -20.33 -4.56
CA ALA A 27 2.58 -20.47 -5.96
C ALA A 27 3.91 -19.78 -6.30
N ILE A 28 4.22 -18.63 -5.68
CA ILE A 28 5.47 -17.91 -5.89
C ILE A 28 6.66 -18.73 -5.38
N ALA A 29 6.56 -19.27 -4.16
CA ALA A 29 7.63 -20.07 -3.56
C ALA A 29 7.85 -21.42 -4.27
N LEU A 30 6.82 -21.96 -4.93
CA LEU A 30 6.87 -23.22 -5.65
C LEU A 30 7.25 -23.06 -7.14
N ALA A 31 7.18 -21.86 -7.66
CA ALA A 31 7.50 -21.57 -9.05
C ALA A 31 9.02 -21.51 -9.29
N ASN A 32 9.43 -21.77 -10.51
CA ASN A 32 10.80 -21.51 -10.95
C ASN A 32 10.94 -20.04 -11.34
N THR A 33 11.49 -19.24 -10.44
CA THR A 33 11.59 -17.78 -10.58
C THR A 33 13.04 -17.30 -10.45
N PRO A 34 13.96 -17.70 -11.35
CA PRO A 34 15.39 -17.43 -11.17
C PRO A 34 15.74 -15.95 -11.11
N ASN A 35 15.05 -15.09 -11.86
CA ASN A 35 15.28 -13.64 -11.82
C ASN A 35 14.79 -13.03 -10.51
N TRP A 36 13.63 -13.46 -10.01
CA TRP A 36 13.10 -13.01 -8.74
C TRP A 36 14.01 -13.43 -7.58
N ASP A 37 14.44 -14.68 -7.57
CA ASP A 37 15.36 -15.23 -6.57
C ASP A 37 16.69 -14.46 -6.56
N ASN A 38 17.18 -14.10 -7.76
CA ASN A 38 18.37 -13.28 -7.90
C ASN A 38 18.18 -11.86 -7.33
N PHE A 39 17.03 -11.24 -7.54
CA PHE A 39 16.73 -9.94 -6.94
C PHE A 39 16.71 -10.02 -5.41
N LEU A 40 16.04 -11.01 -4.84
CA LEU A 40 15.99 -11.20 -3.39
C LEU A 40 17.38 -11.44 -2.77
N THR A 41 18.28 -12.07 -3.52
CA THR A 41 19.62 -12.40 -3.02
C THR A 41 20.60 -11.23 -3.15
N HIS A 42 20.52 -10.45 -4.22
CA HIS A 42 21.57 -9.50 -4.57
C HIS A 42 21.11 -8.02 -4.56
N CYS A 43 19.81 -7.77 -4.50
CA CYS A 43 19.29 -6.40 -4.49
C CYS A 43 18.75 -5.99 -3.12
N PRO A 44 18.88 -4.73 -2.72
CA PRO A 44 18.21 -4.22 -1.54
C PRO A 44 16.69 -4.40 -1.64
N HIS A 45 16.07 -4.91 -0.59
CA HIS A 45 14.62 -5.11 -0.55
C HIS A 45 14.10 -4.97 0.88
N SER A 46 12.79 -4.74 1.00
CA SER A 46 12.09 -4.69 2.28
C SER A 46 10.65 -5.16 2.13
N LEU A 47 10.01 -5.46 3.25
CA LEU A 47 8.61 -5.79 3.30
C LEU A 47 7.79 -4.56 3.69
N LEU A 48 6.61 -4.44 3.11
CA LEU A 48 5.61 -3.42 3.44
C LEU A 48 4.36 -4.08 3.98
N ASN A 49 3.77 -3.47 5.00
CA ASN A 49 2.43 -3.84 5.42
C ASN A 49 1.41 -3.35 4.38
N ALA A 50 0.56 -4.25 3.91
CA ALA A 50 -0.40 -4.00 2.84
C ALA A 50 -1.86 -4.08 3.30
N SER A 51 -2.12 -3.97 4.61
CA SER A 51 -3.46 -4.13 5.18
C SER A 51 -3.70 -3.18 6.35
N ALA A 52 -4.95 -3.08 6.76
CA ALA A 52 -5.43 -2.33 7.91
C ALA A 52 -4.99 -0.84 7.90
N ASP A 53 -4.74 -0.29 9.06
CA ASP A 53 -4.34 1.10 9.27
C ASP A 53 -3.02 1.48 8.57
N HIS A 54 -2.16 0.52 8.31
CA HIS A 54 -0.94 0.73 7.51
C HIS A 54 -1.20 1.25 6.09
N VAL A 55 -2.38 1.00 5.56
CA VAL A 55 -2.82 1.45 4.23
C VAL A 55 -4.07 2.35 4.29
N GLY A 56 -4.45 2.81 5.47
CA GLY A 56 -5.59 3.71 5.69
C GLY A 56 -6.93 3.00 5.79
N LEU A 57 -6.95 1.69 6.04
CA LEU A 57 -8.17 0.90 6.24
C LEU A 57 -8.43 0.65 7.74
N PRO A 58 -9.66 0.29 8.14
CA PRO A 58 -9.93 -0.13 9.50
C PRO A 58 -9.06 -1.31 9.94
N VAL A 59 -8.79 -1.38 11.24
CA VAL A 59 -8.04 -2.50 11.84
C VAL A 59 -8.69 -3.83 11.51
N GLY A 60 -7.89 -4.81 11.09
CA GLY A 60 -8.36 -6.15 10.71
C GLY A 60 -8.87 -6.26 9.28
N GLN A 61 -8.96 -5.17 8.54
CA GLN A 61 -9.40 -5.21 7.14
C GLN A 61 -8.23 -5.56 6.22
N MET A 62 -8.46 -6.51 5.31
CA MET A 62 -7.49 -6.87 4.27
C MET A 62 -7.30 -5.70 3.30
N GLY A 63 -6.07 -5.47 2.88
CA GLY A 63 -5.75 -4.51 1.83
C GLY A 63 -6.29 -4.93 0.46
N ASN A 64 -6.31 -3.98 -0.46
CA ASN A 64 -6.70 -4.21 -1.85
C ASN A 64 -5.85 -3.35 -2.78
N SER A 65 -5.97 -3.61 -4.09
CA SER A 65 -5.20 -2.91 -5.13
C SER A 65 -5.47 -1.41 -5.14
N GLU A 66 -6.72 -0.98 -4.93
CA GLU A 66 -7.10 0.43 -4.96
C GLU A 66 -6.36 1.25 -3.90
N VAL A 67 -6.44 0.86 -2.65
CA VAL A 67 -5.75 1.58 -1.56
C VAL A 67 -4.23 1.47 -1.67
N GLY A 68 -3.71 0.33 -2.11
CA GLY A 68 -2.27 0.14 -2.32
C GLY A 68 -1.71 1.09 -3.37
N HIS A 69 -2.33 1.16 -4.53
CA HIS A 69 -1.93 2.07 -5.60
C HIS A 69 -2.12 3.54 -5.22
N MET A 70 -3.19 3.86 -4.50
CA MET A 70 -3.43 5.22 -4.00
C MET A 70 -2.30 5.67 -3.06
N ASN A 71 -1.87 4.82 -2.15
CA ASN A 71 -0.78 5.12 -1.21
C ASN A 71 0.57 5.26 -1.93
N ILE A 72 0.85 4.41 -2.92
CA ILE A 72 2.06 4.52 -3.75
C ILE A 72 2.07 5.85 -4.49
N GLY A 73 0.96 6.20 -5.14
CA GLY A 73 0.84 7.44 -5.92
C GLY A 73 0.92 8.70 -5.06
N ALA A 74 0.36 8.68 -3.86
CA ALA A 74 0.40 9.79 -2.93
C ALA A 74 1.73 9.92 -2.17
N GLY A 75 2.53 8.86 -2.13
CA GLY A 75 3.76 8.81 -1.31
C GLY A 75 3.50 8.84 0.20
N ARG A 76 2.29 8.55 0.64
CA ARG A 76 1.86 8.52 2.03
C ARG A 76 0.62 7.65 2.19
N VAL A 77 0.28 7.30 3.42
CA VAL A 77 -1.01 6.67 3.71
C VAL A 77 -2.14 7.67 3.41
N VAL A 78 -3.08 7.25 2.57
CA VAL A 78 -4.31 7.99 2.25
C VAL A 78 -5.44 7.39 3.05
N ILE A 79 -6.10 8.22 3.86
CA ILE A 79 -7.25 7.78 4.66
C ILE A 79 -8.51 7.95 3.80
N PRO A 80 -9.23 6.85 3.48
CA PRO A 80 -10.49 6.90 2.73
C PRO A 80 -11.58 7.69 3.46
N GLU A 81 -12.55 8.20 2.71
CA GLU A 81 -13.67 8.98 3.26
C GLU A 81 -14.42 8.23 4.37
N LEU A 82 -14.61 6.93 4.22
CA LEU A 82 -15.30 6.13 5.23
C LEU A 82 -14.60 6.22 6.59
N LEU A 83 -13.30 6.03 6.64
CA LEU A 83 -12.54 6.10 7.89
C LEU A 83 -12.53 7.53 8.46
N ARG A 84 -12.46 8.55 7.60
CA ARG A 84 -12.57 9.96 8.02
C ARG A 84 -13.93 10.27 8.64
N ILE A 85 -15.01 9.71 8.09
CA ILE A 85 -16.36 9.83 8.65
C ILE A 85 -16.42 9.14 10.01
N ASP A 86 -15.94 7.90 10.11
CA ASP A 86 -15.92 7.12 11.35
C ASP A 86 -15.14 7.85 12.46
N GLU A 87 -13.98 8.39 12.15
CA GLU A 87 -13.16 9.18 13.09
C GLU A 87 -13.90 10.45 13.53
N THR A 88 -14.57 11.14 12.60
CA THR A 88 -15.34 12.35 12.90
C THR A 88 -16.53 12.03 13.82
N VAL A 89 -17.21 10.92 13.56
CA VAL A 89 -18.31 10.45 14.41
C VAL A 89 -17.81 10.10 15.79
N ALA A 90 -16.73 9.33 15.89
CA ALA A 90 -16.14 8.90 17.15
C ALA A 90 -15.66 10.08 18.01
N ALA A 91 -15.12 11.12 17.36
CA ALA A 91 -14.70 12.36 18.02
C ALA A 91 -15.86 13.32 18.39
N GLY A 92 -17.11 12.97 18.08
CA GLY A 92 -18.27 13.83 18.32
C GLY A 92 -18.35 15.04 17.37
N GLY A 93 -17.58 15.01 16.27
CA GLY A 93 -17.44 16.13 15.34
C GLY A 93 -18.67 16.44 14.48
N LEU A 94 -19.66 15.52 14.40
CA LEU A 94 -20.87 15.73 13.60
C LEU A 94 -21.63 16.99 14.00
N ALA A 95 -21.68 17.29 15.29
CA ALA A 95 -22.34 18.47 15.82
C ALA A 95 -21.69 19.80 15.35
N ASN A 96 -20.46 19.74 14.82
CA ASN A 96 -19.71 20.91 14.38
C ASN A 96 -19.76 21.12 12.85
N ILE A 97 -20.42 20.22 12.12
CA ILE A 97 -20.57 20.35 10.67
C ILE A 97 -21.71 21.31 10.34
N PRO A 98 -21.44 22.48 9.70
CA PRO A 98 -22.47 23.50 9.51
C PRO A 98 -23.68 23.04 8.71
N SER A 99 -23.50 22.18 7.71
CA SER A 99 -24.56 21.63 6.88
C SER A 99 -25.48 20.62 7.60
N LEU A 100 -25.07 20.13 8.78
CA LEU A 100 -25.87 19.24 9.63
C LEU A 100 -26.54 19.98 10.80
N LYS A 101 -26.16 21.23 11.03
CA LYS A 101 -26.84 22.14 11.96
C LYS A 101 -28.00 22.79 11.21
N GLY A 102 -29.16 22.20 11.31
CA GLY A 102 -30.39 22.79 10.81
C GLY A 102 -30.78 24.08 11.53
#